data_22435eb786d010558b870632c553d585
#
_entry.id   22435eb786d010558b870632c553d585
#
_cell.length_a   1.000
_cell.length_b   1.000
_cell.length_c   1.000
_cell.angle_alpha   90.00
_cell.angle_beta   90.00
_cell.angle_gamma   90.00
#
_symmetry.space_group_name_H-M   'P 1'
#
loop_
_entity.id
_entity.type
_entity.pdbx_description
1 polymer ?
#
loop_
_entity_poly.entity_id
_entity_poly.type
_entity_poly.pdbx_seq_one_letter_code
_entity_poly.pdbx_strand_id
1 'polypeptide(L)'
;MKELTGSLEKYLVTIYDLIKEQNTIKVKDVADKMKIGGASTSEAVKTLASRGYIEYKPYCNIKITQKGIQTAEEKISRHNTIAKFLSEVLLIEDTSIDFCAEKMEFSMPDDVLERFINYLSFMQKCSCKEPKWVKSFHKYLEQGEMQEKCLLCVKNKANFDNSSCCGCK
;
A
#
# COMPACT_ATOMS: atom_id res chain seq x y z
N MET A 1 8.69 -15.37 14.17
CA MET A 1 7.32 -15.02 14.63
C MET A 1 6.42 -15.14 13.42
N LYS A 2 5.26 -15.82 13.50
CA LYS A 2 4.33 -15.84 12.35
C LYS A 2 3.79 -14.43 12.13
N GLU A 3 4.08 -13.87 10.96
CA GLU A 3 3.50 -12.62 10.50
C GLU A 3 1.97 -12.66 10.52
N LEU A 4 1.34 -11.50 10.57
CA LEU A 4 -0.12 -11.43 10.47
C LEU A 4 -0.55 -11.92 9.08
N THR A 5 -1.62 -12.70 9.03
CA THR A 5 -2.26 -13.02 7.75
C THR A 5 -3.00 -11.78 7.23
N GLY A 6 -3.10 -11.61 5.92
CA GLY A 6 -3.74 -10.43 5.31
C GLY A 6 -5.15 -10.12 5.85
N SER A 7 -5.91 -11.16 6.26
CA SER A 7 -7.21 -10.97 6.93
C SER A 7 -7.06 -10.30 8.30
N LEU A 8 -6.11 -10.74 9.14
CA LEU A 8 -5.87 -10.14 10.46
C LEU A 8 -5.29 -8.73 10.36
N GLU A 9 -4.51 -8.44 9.32
CA GLU A 9 -4.03 -7.09 9.05
C GLU A 9 -5.18 -6.12 8.78
N LYS A 10 -6.18 -6.53 8.00
CA LYS A 10 -7.39 -5.72 7.77
C LYS A 10 -8.13 -5.40 9.07
N TYR A 11 -8.29 -6.39 9.95
CA TYR A 11 -8.89 -6.13 11.27
C TYR A 11 -8.06 -5.14 12.08
N LEU A 12 -6.73 -5.28 12.07
CA LEU A 12 -5.85 -4.38 12.82
C LEU A 12 -5.91 -2.93 12.29
N VAL A 13 -5.89 -2.74 10.97
CA VAL A 13 -6.04 -1.42 10.33
C VAL A 13 -7.40 -0.83 10.66
N THR A 14 -8.50 -1.60 10.55
CA THR A 14 -9.84 -1.13 10.93
C THR A 14 -9.93 -0.71 12.39
N ILE A 15 -9.31 -1.47 13.31
CA ILE A 15 -9.25 -1.12 14.74
C ILE A 15 -8.47 0.19 14.93
N TYR A 16 -7.34 0.34 14.25
CA TYR A 16 -6.53 1.55 14.31
C TYR A 16 -7.30 2.79 13.83
N ASP A 17 -8.00 2.70 12.71
CA ASP A 17 -8.80 3.79 12.17
C ASP A 17 -9.96 4.17 13.10
N LEU A 18 -10.69 3.17 13.61
CA LEU A 18 -11.78 3.39 14.55
C LEU A 18 -11.30 4.05 15.86
N ILE A 19 -10.12 3.68 16.37
CA ILE A 19 -9.56 4.32 17.57
C ILE A 19 -9.19 5.79 17.31
N LYS A 20 -8.76 6.12 16.11
CA LYS A 20 -8.52 7.52 15.71
C LYS A 20 -9.82 8.34 15.58
N GLU A 21 -10.89 7.71 15.10
CA GLU A 21 -12.20 8.35 14.96
C GLU A 21 -12.95 8.45 16.30
N GLN A 22 -12.78 7.47 17.18
CA GLN A 22 -13.55 7.30 18.42
C GLN A 22 -12.62 6.93 19.59
N ASN A 23 -12.77 7.57 20.72
CA ASN A 23 -11.94 7.29 21.90
C ASN A 23 -12.11 5.87 22.47
N THR A 24 -13.23 5.20 22.19
CA THR A 24 -13.53 3.87 22.71
C THR A 24 -14.21 3.03 21.65
N ILE A 25 -13.71 1.82 21.42
CA ILE A 25 -14.27 0.88 20.44
C ILE A 25 -14.53 -0.48 21.06
N LYS A 26 -15.55 -1.15 20.57
CA LYS A 26 -15.94 -2.52 20.93
C LYS A 26 -15.89 -3.42 19.70
N VAL A 27 -15.95 -4.72 19.93
CA VAL A 27 -15.99 -5.73 18.85
C VAL A 27 -17.13 -5.48 17.87
N LYS A 28 -18.28 -4.96 18.35
CA LYS A 28 -19.42 -4.64 17.50
C LYS A 28 -19.07 -3.54 16.49
N ASP A 29 -18.38 -2.49 16.91
CA ASP A 29 -18.02 -1.37 16.04
C ASP A 29 -17.11 -1.83 14.89
N VAL A 30 -16.18 -2.75 15.20
CA VAL A 30 -15.31 -3.39 14.20
C VAL A 30 -16.14 -4.26 13.23
N ALA A 31 -17.07 -5.07 13.75
CA ALA A 31 -17.94 -5.92 12.95
C ALA A 31 -18.82 -5.10 12.00
N ASP A 32 -19.40 -4.02 12.49
CA ASP A 32 -20.26 -3.11 11.72
C ASP A 32 -19.44 -2.37 10.62
N LYS A 33 -18.26 -1.84 10.95
CA LYS A 33 -17.36 -1.17 9.98
C LYS A 33 -16.91 -2.11 8.87
N MET A 34 -16.58 -3.35 9.21
CA MET A 34 -16.13 -4.36 8.23
C MET A 34 -17.29 -5.09 7.52
N LYS A 35 -18.53 -4.92 7.98
CA LYS A 35 -19.71 -5.65 7.51
C LYS A 35 -19.55 -7.17 7.60
N ILE A 36 -18.95 -7.66 8.70
CA ILE A 36 -18.65 -9.06 8.96
C ILE A 36 -19.36 -9.51 10.23
N GLY A 37 -19.69 -10.81 10.32
CA GLY A 37 -20.37 -11.38 11.48
C GLY A 37 -19.57 -11.24 12.78
N GLY A 38 -20.28 -10.97 13.89
CA GLY A 38 -19.66 -10.74 15.21
C GLY A 38 -18.83 -11.91 15.74
N ALA A 39 -19.16 -13.16 15.39
CA ALA A 39 -18.39 -14.34 15.78
C ALA A 39 -16.99 -14.32 15.18
N SER A 40 -16.88 -14.13 13.86
CA SER A 40 -15.59 -14.05 13.16
C SER A 40 -14.76 -12.85 13.62
N THR A 41 -15.41 -11.71 13.87
CA THR A 41 -14.76 -10.51 14.41
C THR A 41 -14.21 -10.77 15.82
N SER A 42 -14.99 -11.43 16.68
CA SER A 42 -14.54 -11.78 18.04
C SER A 42 -13.33 -12.71 18.03
N GLU A 43 -13.28 -13.67 17.12
CA GLU A 43 -12.14 -14.58 16.96
C GLU A 43 -10.88 -13.84 16.48
N ALA A 44 -11.03 -12.97 15.47
CA ALA A 44 -9.93 -12.14 14.98
C ALA A 44 -9.38 -11.21 16.08
N VAL A 45 -10.26 -10.55 16.84
CA VAL A 45 -9.88 -9.68 17.97
C VAL A 45 -9.13 -10.47 19.04
N LYS A 46 -9.60 -11.68 19.42
CA LYS A 46 -8.88 -12.56 20.35
C LYS A 46 -7.50 -12.96 19.82
N THR A 47 -7.40 -13.26 18.54
CA THR A 47 -6.13 -13.62 17.90
C THR A 47 -5.16 -12.45 17.88
N LEU A 48 -5.62 -11.24 17.56
CA LEU A 48 -4.80 -10.03 17.62
C LEU A 48 -4.32 -9.75 19.06
N ALA A 49 -5.19 -9.94 20.04
CA ALA A 49 -4.84 -9.78 21.45
C ALA A 49 -3.79 -10.82 21.91
N SER A 50 -3.96 -12.09 21.56
CA SER A 50 -3.00 -13.16 21.89
C SER A 50 -1.62 -12.95 21.28
N ARG A 51 -1.55 -12.21 20.16
CA ARG A 51 -0.30 -11.84 19.47
C ARG A 51 0.28 -10.48 19.93
N GLY A 52 -0.41 -9.81 20.87
CA GLY A 52 0.05 -8.57 21.49
C GLY A 52 -0.09 -7.30 20.62
N TYR A 53 -0.95 -7.32 19.59
CA TYR A 53 -1.24 -6.13 18.77
C TYR A 53 -2.29 -5.21 19.40
N ILE A 54 -3.18 -5.81 20.21
CA ILE A 54 -4.22 -5.11 20.95
C ILE A 54 -4.33 -5.65 22.36
N GLU A 55 -4.89 -4.86 23.27
CA GLU A 55 -5.37 -5.32 24.58
C GLU A 55 -6.88 -5.47 24.52
N TYR A 56 -7.37 -6.64 24.84
CA TYR A 56 -8.80 -6.96 24.83
C TYR A 56 -9.18 -7.94 25.93
N LYS A 57 -10.26 -7.63 26.63
CA LYS A 57 -10.96 -8.57 27.53
C LYS A 57 -12.42 -8.64 27.10
N PRO A 58 -13.10 -9.78 27.23
CA PRO A 58 -14.51 -9.91 26.91
C PRO A 58 -15.33 -8.79 27.54
N TYR A 59 -16.23 -8.20 26.75
CA TYR A 59 -17.11 -7.08 27.11
C TYR A 59 -16.41 -5.74 27.41
N CYS A 60 -15.09 -5.65 27.30
CA CYS A 60 -14.33 -4.42 27.49
C CYS A 60 -14.05 -3.72 26.13
N ASN A 61 -13.64 -2.47 26.23
CA ASN A 61 -13.15 -1.72 25.06
C ASN A 61 -11.83 -2.32 24.57
N ILE A 62 -11.61 -2.26 23.25
CA ILE A 62 -10.35 -2.63 22.61
C ILE A 62 -9.38 -1.45 22.75
N LYS A 63 -8.14 -1.76 23.14
CA LYS A 63 -7.03 -0.80 23.10
C LYS A 63 -5.96 -1.33 22.16
N ILE A 64 -5.38 -0.45 21.35
CA ILE A 64 -4.28 -0.83 20.48
C ILE A 64 -2.95 -0.67 21.23
N THR A 65 -2.03 -1.61 21.04
CA THR A 65 -0.68 -1.53 21.60
C THR A 65 0.25 -0.75 20.68
N GLN A 66 1.43 -0.33 21.18
CA GLN A 66 2.44 0.32 20.35
C GLN A 66 2.85 -0.55 19.15
N LYS A 67 2.97 -1.86 19.35
CA LYS A 67 3.22 -2.83 18.28
C LYS A 67 2.09 -2.83 17.25
N GLY A 68 0.83 -2.77 17.71
CA GLY A 68 -0.33 -2.70 16.84
C GLY A 68 -0.36 -1.44 15.99
N ILE A 69 -0.07 -0.29 16.60
CA ILE A 69 0.01 1.01 15.91
C ILE A 69 1.05 0.94 14.80
N GLN A 70 2.28 0.54 15.14
CA GLN A 70 3.38 0.48 14.18
C GLN A 70 3.04 -0.44 13.00
N THR A 71 2.51 -1.64 13.27
CA THR A 71 2.14 -2.60 12.21
C THR A 71 1.00 -2.07 11.33
N ALA A 72 -0.01 -1.39 11.91
CA ALA A 72 -1.09 -0.79 11.13
C ALA A 72 -0.57 0.36 10.24
N GLU A 73 0.28 1.22 10.77
CA GLU A 73 0.90 2.33 10.02
C GLU A 73 1.79 1.83 8.87
N GLU A 74 2.59 0.79 9.10
CA GLU A 74 3.40 0.14 8.07
C GLU A 74 2.51 -0.40 6.94
N LYS A 75 1.40 -1.07 7.29
CA LYS A 75 0.45 -1.60 6.31
C LYS A 75 -0.21 -0.50 5.49
N ILE A 76 -0.70 0.55 6.14
CA ILE A 76 -1.31 1.72 5.49
C ILE A 76 -0.30 2.40 4.57
N SER A 77 0.95 2.55 5.00
CA SER A 77 2.01 3.16 4.20
C SER A 77 2.32 2.35 2.93
N ARG A 78 2.39 1.01 3.04
CA ARG A 78 2.58 0.11 1.87
C ARG A 78 1.43 0.26 0.89
N HIS A 79 0.19 0.16 1.37
CA HIS A 79 -1.01 0.31 0.56
C HIS A 79 -1.04 1.66 -0.19
N ASN A 80 -0.83 2.76 0.54
CA ASN A 80 -0.80 4.09 -0.04
C ASN A 80 0.31 4.27 -1.09
N THR A 81 1.46 3.63 -0.88
CA THR A 81 2.58 3.67 -1.84
C THR A 81 2.19 3.00 -3.16
N ILE A 82 1.53 1.84 -3.10
CA ILE A 82 1.04 1.14 -4.30
C ILE A 82 -0.11 1.92 -4.94
N ALA A 83 -1.09 2.35 -4.15
CA ALA A 83 -2.23 3.12 -4.64
C ALA A 83 -1.78 4.38 -5.40
N LYS A 84 -0.81 5.11 -4.84
CA LYS A 84 -0.22 6.27 -5.48
C LYS A 84 0.49 5.95 -6.79
N PHE A 85 1.20 4.83 -6.86
CA PHE A 85 1.80 4.36 -8.11
C PHE A 85 0.72 4.05 -9.17
N LEU A 86 -0.35 3.35 -8.79
CA LEU A 86 -1.45 3.02 -9.68
C LEU A 86 -2.14 4.28 -10.23
N SER A 87 -2.40 5.28 -9.37
CA SER A 87 -3.08 6.51 -9.77
C SER A 87 -2.19 7.46 -10.56
N GLU A 88 -0.98 7.77 -10.05
CA GLU A 88 -0.14 8.84 -10.61
C GLU A 88 0.73 8.37 -11.79
N VAL A 89 1.14 7.10 -11.81
CA VAL A 89 2.01 6.57 -12.87
C VAL A 89 1.22 5.80 -13.91
N LEU A 90 0.34 4.89 -13.48
CA LEU A 90 -0.44 4.06 -14.40
C LEU A 90 -1.77 4.69 -14.83
N LEU A 91 -2.18 5.81 -14.22
CA LEU A 91 -3.44 6.51 -14.50
C LEU A 91 -4.67 5.60 -14.38
N ILE A 92 -4.65 4.69 -13.41
CA ILE A 92 -5.80 3.84 -13.10
C ILE A 92 -6.90 4.70 -12.46
N GLU A 93 -8.16 4.46 -12.84
CA GLU A 93 -9.31 5.15 -12.27
C GLU A 93 -9.51 4.84 -10.78
N ASP A 94 -9.92 5.82 -9.99
CA ASP A 94 -10.04 5.77 -8.52
C ASP A 94 -10.87 4.57 -8.01
N THR A 95 -11.90 4.18 -8.74
CA THR A 95 -12.83 3.10 -8.33
C THR A 95 -12.19 1.73 -8.19
N SER A 96 -11.05 1.49 -8.82
CA SER A 96 -10.35 0.19 -8.81
C SER A 96 -9.01 0.20 -8.08
N ILE A 97 -8.51 1.36 -7.68
CA ILE A 97 -7.16 1.51 -7.10
C ILE A 97 -7.00 0.69 -5.82
N ASP A 98 -7.90 0.87 -4.86
CA ASP A 98 -7.81 0.19 -3.55
C ASP A 98 -7.89 -1.34 -3.71
N PHE A 99 -8.79 -1.81 -4.58
CA PHE A 99 -8.91 -3.23 -4.88
C PHE A 99 -7.64 -3.78 -5.53
N CYS A 100 -7.08 -3.08 -6.51
CA CYS A 100 -5.85 -3.49 -7.19
C CYS A 100 -4.66 -3.48 -6.24
N ALA A 101 -4.49 -2.43 -5.43
CA ALA A 101 -3.42 -2.33 -4.45
C ALA A 101 -3.48 -3.49 -3.45
N GLU A 102 -4.66 -3.78 -2.91
CA GLU A 102 -4.86 -4.91 -2.00
C GLU A 102 -4.51 -6.26 -2.66
N LYS A 103 -4.95 -6.47 -3.90
CA LYS A 103 -4.64 -7.71 -4.64
C LYS A 103 -3.14 -7.86 -4.90
N MET A 104 -2.46 -6.78 -5.25
CA MET A 104 -1.01 -6.78 -5.45
C MET A 104 -0.28 -7.16 -4.15
N GLU A 105 -0.64 -6.54 -3.02
CA GLU A 105 -0.05 -6.87 -1.72
C GLU A 105 -0.27 -8.33 -1.33
N PHE A 106 -1.45 -8.87 -1.57
CA PHE A 106 -1.79 -10.25 -1.20
C PHE A 106 -1.10 -11.29 -2.08
N SER A 107 -0.87 -10.99 -3.37
CA SER A 107 -0.38 -11.96 -4.34
C SER A 107 1.15 -12.02 -4.44
N MET A 108 1.85 -11.01 -3.93
CA MET A 108 3.32 -10.98 -3.95
C MET A 108 3.91 -11.70 -2.74
N PRO A 109 4.97 -12.52 -2.91
CA PRO A 109 5.81 -12.96 -1.80
C PRO A 109 6.40 -11.75 -1.04
N ASP A 110 6.58 -11.89 0.28
CA ASP A 110 6.98 -10.78 1.17
C ASP A 110 8.28 -10.09 0.72
N ASP A 111 9.28 -10.86 0.32
CA ASP A 111 10.57 -10.34 -0.16
C ASP A 111 10.46 -9.56 -1.48
N VAL A 112 9.55 -9.98 -2.36
CA VAL A 112 9.26 -9.30 -3.63
C VAL A 112 8.49 -8.02 -3.35
N LEU A 113 7.47 -8.08 -2.49
CA LEU A 113 6.68 -6.93 -2.08
C LEU A 113 7.56 -5.85 -1.43
N GLU A 114 8.44 -6.23 -0.50
CA GLU A 114 9.35 -5.30 0.16
C GLU A 114 10.25 -4.57 -0.86
N ARG A 115 10.86 -5.30 -1.79
CA ARG A 115 11.69 -4.71 -2.86
C ARG A 115 10.88 -3.78 -3.77
N PHE A 116 9.66 -4.17 -4.10
CA PHE A 116 8.76 -3.36 -4.91
C PHE A 116 8.38 -2.05 -4.20
N ILE A 117 8.00 -2.11 -2.92
CA ILE A 117 7.70 -0.93 -2.10
C ILE A 117 8.93 -0.02 -1.97
N ASN A 118 10.10 -0.59 -1.75
CA ASN A 118 11.35 0.18 -1.68
C ASN A 118 11.64 0.90 -2.99
N TYR A 119 11.42 0.24 -4.14
CA TYR A 119 11.55 0.86 -5.45
C TYR A 119 10.57 2.02 -5.65
N LEU A 120 9.29 1.80 -5.36
CA LEU A 120 8.26 2.84 -5.47
C LEU A 120 8.56 4.03 -4.54
N SER A 121 8.95 3.76 -3.30
CA SER A 121 9.31 4.79 -2.32
C SER A 121 10.54 5.60 -2.78
N PHE A 122 11.54 4.93 -3.37
CA PHE A 122 12.69 5.60 -3.98
C PHE A 122 12.26 6.52 -5.12
N MET A 123 11.40 6.04 -6.03
CA MET A 123 10.90 6.83 -7.15
C MET A 123 10.10 8.06 -6.69
N GLN A 124 9.29 7.94 -5.64
CA GLN A 124 8.52 9.05 -5.08
C GLN A 124 9.41 10.10 -4.36
N LYS A 125 10.52 9.67 -3.77
CA LYS A 125 11.47 10.56 -3.09
C LYS A 125 12.45 11.25 -4.05
N CYS A 126 12.55 10.76 -5.28
CA CYS A 126 13.39 11.39 -6.30
C CYS A 126 12.88 12.81 -6.55
N SER A 127 13.76 13.81 -6.43
CA SER A 127 13.46 15.26 -6.40
C SER A 127 12.77 15.83 -7.63
N CYS A 128 12.57 15.03 -8.67
CA CYS A 128 11.85 15.44 -9.88
C CYS A 128 10.35 15.31 -9.62
N LYS A 129 9.67 16.44 -9.38
CA LYS A 129 8.20 16.48 -9.17
C LYS A 129 7.40 15.75 -10.25
N GLU A 130 7.93 15.68 -11.46
CA GLU A 130 7.41 14.88 -12.58
C GLU A 130 8.58 14.35 -13.41
N PRO A 131 9.01 13.11 -13.21
CA PRO A 131 10.07 12.51 -14.02
C PRO A 131 9.69 12.56 -15.51
N LYS A 132 10.60 12.96 -16.38
CA LYS A 132 10.34 13.06 -17.83
C LYS A 132 9.84 11.76 -18.43
N TRP A 133 10.25 10.61 -17.88
CA TRP A 133 9.80 9.32 -18.35
C TRP A 133 8.31 9.04 -18.01
N VAL A 134 7.78 9.56 -16.89
CA VAL A 134 6.34 9.44 -16.55
C VAL A 134 5.51 10.19 -17.58
N LYS A 135 5.90 11.43 -17.92
CA LYS A 135 5.23 12.20 -19.00
C LYS A 135 5.28 11.50 -20.35
N SER A 136 6.42 10.88 -20.67
CA SER A 136 6.56 10.11 -21.90
C SER A 136 5.70 8.86 -21.88
N PHE A 137 5.57 8.21 -20.73
CA PHE A 137 4.71 7.05 -20.55
C PHE A 137 3.23 7.42 -20.66
N HIS A 138 2.79 8.54 -20.04
CA HIS A 138 1.40 9.01 -20.18
C HIS A 138 1.04 9.30 -21.64
N LYS A 139 1.93 9.95 -22.39
CA LYS A 139 1.72 10.15 -23.83
C LYS A 139 1.65 8.84 -24.61
N TYR A 140 2.47 7.87 -24.26
CA TYR A 140 2.40 6.53 -24.84
C TYR A 140 1.05 5.86 -24.56
N LEU A 141 0.51 5.99 -23.36
CA LEU A 141 -0.83 5.46 -23.04
C LEU A 141 -1.93 6.12 -23.86
N GLU A 142 -1.82 7.42 -24.13
CA GLU A 142 -2.83 8.16 -24.91
C GLU A 142 -2.72 7.92 -26.43
N GLN A 143 -1.51 7.81 -26.97
CA GLN A 143 -1.24 7.84 -28.41
C GLN A 143 -0.82 6.49 -28.99
N GLY A 144 -0.46 5.52 -28.15
CA GLY A 144 0.05 4.21 -28.57
C GLY A 144 1.46 4.22 -29.17
N GLU A 145 2.10 5.41 -29.25
CA GLU A 145 3.40 5.59 -29.91
C GLU A 145 4.46 6.14 -28.96
N MET A 146 5.66 5.57 -29.02
CA MET A 146 6.80 6.08 -28.28
C MET A 146 7.36 7.34 -28.95
N GLN A 147 7.71 8.36 -28.18
CA GLN A 147 8.40 9.53 -28.70
C GLN A 147 9.72 9.15 -29.37
N GLU A 148 10.07 9.79 -30.49
CA GLU A 148 11.33 9.52 -31.23
C GLU A 148 12.58 9.56 -30.35
N LYS A 149 12.65 10.49 -29.39
CA LYS A 149 13.76 10.56 -28.42
C LYS A 149 13.88 9.30 -27.56
N CYS A 150 12.77 8.67 -27.17
CA CYS A 150 12.77 7.41 -26.43
C CYS A 150 13.18 6.24 -27.31
N LEU A 151 12.74 6.23 -28.58
CA LEU A 151 13.16 5.23 -29.59
C LEU A 151 14.65 5.28 -29.86
N LEU A 152 15.26 6.48 -29.88
CA LEU A 152 16.71 6.66 -30.02
C LEU A 152 17.47 6.10 -28.81
N CYS A 153 16.97 6.29 -27.58
CA CYS A 153 17.56 5.70 -26.39
C CYS A 153 17.52 4.16 -26.42
N VAL A 154 16.45 3.57 -26.93
CA VAL A 154 16.33 2.10 -27.07
C VAL A 154 17.26 1.57 -28.17
N LYS A 155 17.41 2.29 -29.28
CA LYS A 155 18.28 1.91 -30.41
C LYS A 155 19.76 2.07 -30.07
N ASN A 156 20.12 3.06 -29.25
CA ASN A 156 21.52 3.37 -28.88
C ASN A 156 21.98 2.66 -27.60
N LYS A 157 21.44 1.47 -27.31
CA LYS A 157 21.85 0.66 -26.13
C LYS A 157 23.36 0.38 -26.01
N ALA A 158 24.14 0.62 -27.06
CA ALA A 158 25.58 0.41 -27.08
C ALA A 158 26.41 1.59 -26.50
N ASN A 159 25.84 2.79 -26.40
CA ASN A 159 26.56 3.98 -25.90
C ASN A 159 25.74 4.64 -24.78
N PHE A 160 25.79 4.05 -23.59
CA PHE A 160 25.27 4.65 -22.37
C PHE A 160 26.24 5.76 -21.92
N ASP A 161 26.22 6.87 -22.62
CA ASP A 161 26.79 8.10 -22.10
C ASP A 161 25.71 8.80 -21.22
N ASN A 162 26.02 8.93 -19.94
CA ASN A 162 25.14 9.36 -18.84
C ASN A 162 24.51 10.76 -19.02
N SER A 163 24.66 11.41 -20.15
CA SER A 163 24.29 12.83 -20.31
C SER A 163 22.97 13.12 -21.00
N SER A 164 22.28 12.15 -21.57
CA SER A 164 21.09 12.45 -22.39
C SER A 164 19.87 11.55 -22.22
N CYS A 165 19.90 10.53 -21.37
CA CYS A 165 18.75 9.67 -21.15
C CYS A 165 18.00 10.10 -19.89
N CYS A 166 16.77 10.59 -20.04
CA CYS A 166 15.77 10.82 -18.97
C CYS A 166 16.30 11.42 -17.64
N GLY A 167 17.46 12.05 -17.69
CA GLY A 167 18.18 12.52 -16.52
C GLY A 167 17.48 13.68 -15.84
N CYS A 168 17.37 13.57 -14.56
CA CYS A 168 17.22 14.70 -13.67
C CYS A 168 18.44 15.62 -13.86
N LYS A 169 18.27 16.74 -14.50
CA LYS A 169 19.05 17.96 -14.33
C LYS A 169 18.12 19.05 -13.90
#